data_eded9cc4f86df00cd9e6c50d2cc079dd
#
_entry.id   eded9cc4f86df00cd9e6c50d2cc079dd
#
_cell.length_a   1.000
_cell.length_b   1.000
_cell.length_c   1.000
_cell.angle_alpha   90.00
_cell.angle_beta   90.00
_cell.angle_gamma   90.00
#
_symmetry.space_group_name_H-M   'P 1'
#
loop_
_entity.id
_entity.type
_entity.pdbx_description
1 polymer ?
#
loop_
_entity_poly.entity_id
_entity_poly.type
_entity_poly.pdbx_seq_one_letter_code
_entity_poly.pdbx_strand_id
1 'polypeptide(L)'
;MAGHSHWAGIKHKKGKADKQRSKIFSKLSKEITVAAKLGDKDPAMNPRLRSAVQAARSANMPKDNIERAIDKSSAATGANFENLRYEGFGPEKIAVIVETLTDNKNRTASNIRTIFQKSGGSLGTQGSASHNFQQLGIIKIDKKEISDEKILDLAIESGADECFSYEEHHEIQCQMSEIYNVKKNLEKIIVNFISTEIEWVPLNSVEVNKDNKDSIVDFLETLEEDDDVQNVYSNVSLGGI
;
A
#
# COMPACT_ATOMS: atom_id res chain seq x y z
N MET A 1 -4.59 3.39 -18.25
CA MET A 1 -4.91 2.15 -17.52
C MET A 1 -4.47 2.32 -16.08
N ALA A 2 -5.36 2.52 -15.17
CA ALA A 2 -5.05 2.89 -13.80
C ALA A 2 -5.68 1.87 -12.84
N GLY A 3 -4.97 0.78 -12.53
CA GLY A 3 -5.50 -0.28 -11.70
C GLY A 3 -5.48 0.00 -10.19
N HIS A 4 -4.47 0.67 -9.69
CA HIS A 4 -4.23 0.79 -8.25
C HIS A 4 -4.73 2.08 -7.62
N SER A 5 -4.41 3.20 -8.21
CA SER A 5 -4.79 4.50 -7.66
C SER A 5 -6.28 4.80 -7.77
N HIS A 6 -7.00 4.07 -8.62
CA HIS A 6 -8.45 4.24 -8.73
C HIS A 6 -9.20 3.71 -7.49
N TRP A 7 -8.73 2.59 -6.92
CA TRP A 7 -9.26 2.07 -5.66
C TRP A 7 -8.93 2.99 -4.48
N ALA A 8 -7.70 3.48 -4.39
CA ALA A 8 -7.29 4.44 -3.37
C ALA A 8 -8.08 5.76 -3.43
N GLY A 9 -8.48 6.23 -4.63
CA GLY A 9 -9.30 7.42 -4.82
C GLY A 9 -10.75 7.28 -4.32
N ILE A 10 -11.30 6.07 -4.23
CA ILE A 10 -12.67 5.82 -3.74
C ILE A 10 -12.76 5.89 -2.19
N LYS A 11 -11.64 5.77 -1.49
CA LYS A 11 -11.56 5.87 -0.01
C LYS A 11 -12.07 7.18 0.60
N HIS A 12 -12.26 8.23 -0.18
CA HIS A 12 -12.55 9.58 0.34
C HIS A 12 -14.04 9.94 0.48
N LYS A 13 -14.95 8.98 0.67
CA LYS A 13 -16.32 9.35 1.05
C LYS A 13 -16.39 9.67 2.55
N LYS A 14 -16.58 10.98 2.82
CA LYS A 14 -16.78 11.63 4.12
C LYS A 14 -17.68 10.83 5.06
N GLY A 15 -17.18 10.54 6.25
CA GLY A 15 -17.97 10.11 7.40
C GLY A 15 -17.28 9.16 8.38
N LYS A 16 -16.11 8.58 8.02
CA LYS A 16 -15.35 7.65 8.87
C LYS A 16 -13.93 8.14 9.18
N ALA A 17 -13.65 9.43 9.01
CA ALA A 17 -12.29 9.99 8.99
C ALA A 17 -11.44 9.65 10.23
N ASP A 18 -12.00 9.76 11.43
CA ASP A 18 -11.24 9.53 12.67
C ASP A 18 -10.94 8.06 12.92
N LYS A 19 -11.90 7.16 12.64
CA LYS A 19 -11.70 5.71 12.76
C LYS A 19 -10.67 5.20 11.74
N GLN A 20 -10.75 5.69 10.50
CA GLN A 20 -9.80 5.37 9.44
C GLN A 20 -8.41 5.91 9.78
N ARG A 21 -8.29 7.14 10.29
CA ARG A 21 -7.03 7.73 10.74
C ARG A 21 -6.38 6.91 11.83
N SER A 22 -7.15 6.47 12.83
CA SER A 22 -6.66 5.62 13.93
C SER A 22 -6.11 4.28 13.40
N LYS A 23 -6.79 3.65 12.44
CA LYS A 23 -6.33 2.41 11.80
C LYS A 23 -5.05 2.61 10.99
N ILE A 24 -4.99 3.67 10.18
CA ILE A 24 -3.78 4.01 9.43
C ILE A 24 -2.60 4.20 10.38
N PHE A 25 -2.79 4.95 11.48
CA PHE A 25 -1.74 5.15 12.47
C PHE A 25 -1.31 3.85 13.15
N SER A 26 -2.25 2.94 13.43
CA SER A 26 -1.94 1.63 14.01
C SER A 26 -1.07 0.80 13.07
N LYS A 27 -1.42 0.72 11.78
CA LYS A 27 -0.67 -0.01 10.76
C LYS A 27 0.73 0.57 10.58
N LEU A 28 0.83 1.89 10.45
CA LEU A 28 2.12 2.59 10.32
C LEU A 28 2.99 2.41 11.57
N SER A 29 2.42 2.49 12.78
CA SER A 29 3.15 2.22 14.02
C SER A 29 3.68 0.79 14.07
N LYS A 30 2.88 -0.19 13.62
CA LYS A 30 3.29 -1.60 13.55
C LYS A 30 4.47 -1.76 12.58
N GLU A 31 4.36 -1.20 11.38
CA GLU A 31 5.42 -1.24 10.36
C GLU A 31 6.72 -0.58 10.85
N ILE A 32 6.64 0.62 11.46
CA ILE A 32 7.79 1.31 12.05
C ILE A 32 8.47 0.45 13.13
N THR A 33 7.68 -0.14 14.04
CA THR A 33 8.21 -0.98 15.12
C THR A 33 8.94 -2.21 14.56
N VAL A 34 8.36 -2.86 13.55
CA VAL A 34 8.96 -4.05 12.94
C VAL A 34 10.20 -3.68 12.14
N ALA A 35 10.16 -2.60 11.35
CA ALA A 35 11.31 -2.13 10.59
C ALA A 35 12.50 -1.79 11.51
N ALA A 36 12.25 -1.11 12.64
CA ALA A 36 13.26 -0.79 13.63
C ALA A 36 13.76 -2.03 14.41
N LYS A 37 12.93 -3.08 14.56
CA LYS A 37 13.32 -4.34 15.22
C LYS A 37 14.21 -5.21 14.34
N LEU A 38 13.95 -5.24 13.03
CA LEU A 38 14.66 -6.08 12.06
C LEU A 38 15.92 -5.43 11.50
N GLY A 39 16.08 -4.12 11.67
CA GLY A 39 17.20 -3.36 11.17
C GLY A 39 17.72 -2.34 12.20
N ASP A 40 18.32 -1.27 11.70
CA ASP A 40 18.76 -0.16 12.53
C ASP A 40 17.58 0.73 12.96
N LYS A 41 17.67 1.36 14.12
CA LYS A 41 16.68 2.33 14.61
C LYS A 41 16.87 3.73 14.02
N ASP A 42 18.00 3.97 13.37
CA ASP A 42 18.23 5.18 12.62
C ASP A 42 17.65 5.05 11.20
N PRO A 43 16.65 5.87 10.82
CA PRO A 43 16.12 5.87 9.46
C PRO A 43 17.18 6.14 8.38
N ALA A 44 18.29 6.80 8.71
CA ALA A 44 19.38 7.02 7.76
C ALA A 44 20.09 5.70 7.38
N MET A 45 20.15 4.75 8.32
CA MET A 45 20.81 3.45 8.15
C MET A 45 19.84 2.32 7.79
N ASN A 46 18.53 2.56 7.87
CA ASN A 46 17.48 1.56 7.65
C ASN A 46 16.47 2.04 6.57
N PRO A 47 16.60 1.60 5.31
CA PRO A 47 15.72 2.02 4.23
C PRO A 47 14.24 1.70 4.48
N ARG A 48 13.92 0.53 5.06
CA ARG A 48 12.55 0.14 5.41
C ARG A 48 11.95 1.09 6.45
N LEU A 49 12.71 1.39 7.51
CA LEU A 49 12.29 2.33 8.54
C LEU A 49 12.11 3.74 7.97
N ARG A 50 13.01 4.16 7.11
CA ARG A 50 12.93 5.47 6.45
C ARG A 50 11.64 5.61 5.64
N SER A 51 11.28 4.60 4.84
CA SER A 51 10.04 4.58 4.06
C SER A 51 8.80 4.59 4.99
N ALA A 52 8.80 3.78 6.05
CA ALA A 52 7.70 3.75 7.01
C ALA A 52 7.52 5.08 7.76
N VAL A 53 8.62 5.73 8.16
CA VAL A 53 8.58 7.06 8.80
C VAL A 53 8.10 8.13 7.81
N GLN A 54 8.50 8.04 6.55
CA GLN A 54 8.03 8.97 5.50
C GLN A 54 6.52 8.82 5.30
N ALA A 55 6.01 7.60 5.15
CA ALA A 55 4.57 7.34 5.02
C ALA A 55 3.78 7.84 6.26
N ALA A 56 4.33 7.65 7.46
CA ALA A 56 3.72 8.15 8.70
C ALA A 56 3.63 9.69 8.73
N ARG A 57 4.69 10.39 8.30
CA ARG A 57 4.68 11.86 8.19
C ARG A 57 3.67 12.35 7.16
N SER A 58 3.60 11.72 5.99
CA SER A 58 2.63 12.05 4.94
C SER A 58 1.17 11.82 5.41
N ALA A 59 0.96 10.83 6.28
CA ALA A 59 -0.33 10.60 6.95
C ALA A 59 -0.60 11.56 8.11
N ASN A 60 0.26 12.56 8.36
CA ASN A 60 0.17 13.50 9.49
C ASN A 60 0.21 12.80 10.87
N MET A 61 0.98 11.72 11.01
CA MET A 61 1.21 11.09 12.33
C MET A 61 2.08 12.01 13.17
N PRO A 62 1.70 12.29 14.45
CA PRO A 62 2.52 13.09 15.35
C PRO A 62 3.91 12.47 15.55
N LYS A 63 4.93 13.33 15.62
CA LYS A 63 6.34 12.94 15.81
C LYS A 63 6.52 12.01 17.01
N ASP A 64 5.89 12.33 18.14
CA ASP A 64 5.95 11.52 19.36
C ASP A 64 5.40 10.10 19.16
N ASN A 65 4.44 9.90 18.25
CA ASN A 65 3.91 8.57 17.94
C ASN A 65 4.92 7.77 17.11
N ILE A 66 5.62 8.42 16.19
CA ILE A 66 6.68 7.81 15.38
C ILE A 66 7.84 7.39 16.30
N GLU A 67 8.32 8.28 17.16
CA GLU A 67 9.40 8.00 18.12
C GLU A 67 9.03 6.85 19.05
N ARG A 68 7.83 6.88 19.64
CA ARG A 68 7.33 5.77 20.47
C ARG A 68 7.23 4.45 19.73
N ALA A 69 6.90 4.45 18.43
CA ALA A 69 6.87 3.23 17.64
C ALA A 69 8.27 2.66 17.40
N ILE A 70 9.27 3.52 17.19
CA ILE A 70 10.69 3.13 17.09
C ILE A 70 11.16 2.56 18.43
N ASP A 71 10.87 3.23 19.54
CA ASP A 71 11.30 2.81 20.90
C ASP A 71 10.70 1.46 21.30
N LYS A 72 9.47 1.17 20.93
CA LYS A 72 8.82 -0.13 21.16
C LYS A 72 9.61 -1.31 20.58
N SER A 73 10.40 -1.10 19.54
CA SER A 73 11.25 -2.15 18.96
C SER A 73 12.28 -2.71 19.94
N SER A 74 12.64 -1.95 21.00
CA SER A 74 13.60 -2.35 22.05
C SER A 74 13.01 -3.26 23.12
N ALA A 75 11.67 -3.38 23.20
CA ALA A 75 11.04 -4.16 24.25
C ALA A 75 11.31 -5.65 24.06
N ALA A 76 11.92 -6.28 25.05
CA ALA A 76 12.26 -7.72 25.03
C ALA A 76 11.04 -8.64 24.89
N THR A 77 9.84 -8.13 25.19
CA THR A 77 8.55 -8.84 25.11
C THR A 77 7.78 -8.55 23.83
N GLY A 78 8.39 -7.87 22.85
CA GLY A 78 7.71 -7.52 21.60
C GLY A 78 7.31 -8.76 20.80
N ALA A 79 6.05 -8.83 20.41
CA ALA A 79 5.52 -9.88 19.53
C ALA A 79 6.41 -10.07 18.31
N ASN A 80 6.65 -11.33 17.93
CA ASN A 80 7.36 -11.63 16.70
C ASN A 80 6.38 -11.50 15.55
N PHE A 81 6.49 -10.40 14.82
CA PHE A 81 5.68 -10.18 13.64
C PHE A 81 6.27 -10.89 12.43
N GLU A 82 5.40 -11.53 11.66
CA GLU A 82 5.71 -12.17 10.39
C GLU A 82 4.98 -11.45 9.25
N ASN A 83 5.68 -11.22 8.14
CA ASN A 83 5.04 -10.78 6.91
C ASN A 83 4.49 -12.00 6.19
N LEU A 84 3.20 -12.02 5.93
CA LEU A 84 2.54 -13.10 5.20
C LEU A 84 1.74 -12.51 4.04
N ARG A 85 1.67 -13.27 2.94
CA ARG A 85 0.88 -12.93 1.77
C ARG A 85 -0.18 -13.99 1.55
N TYR A 86 -1.41 -13.52 1.43
CA TYR A 86 -2.55 -14.34 1.07
C TYR A 86 -3.01 -13.97 -0.34
N GLU A 87 -3.43 -14.95 -1.10
CA GLU A 87 -3.85 -14.78 -2.48
C GLU A 87 -5.18 -15.49 -2.70
N GLY A 88 -6.04 -14.91 -3.50
CA GLY A 88 -7.34 -15.50 -3.79
C GLY A 88 -8.13 -14.74 -4.84
N PHE A 89 -9.37 -15.16 -5.00
CA PHE A 89 -10.31 -14.55 -5.92
C PHE A 89 -11.53 -14.06 -5.14
N GLY A 90 -11.82 -12.77 -5.28
CA GLY A 90 -13.01 -12.13 -4.71
C GLY A 90 -14.27 -12.34 -5.55
N PRO A 91 -15.35 -11.61 -5.24
CA PRO A 91 -16.54 -11.55 -6.09
C PRO A 91 -16.16 -11.25 -7.55
N GLU A 92 -16.96 -11.71 -8.51
CA GLU A 92 -16.70 -11.55 -9.95
C GLU A 92 -15.32 -12.10 -10.40
N LYS A 93 -14.72 -12.97 -9.61
CA LYS A 93 -13.41 -13.58 -9.85
C LYS A 93 -12.25 -12.57 -9.98
N ILE A 94 -12.39 -11.39 -9.35
CA ILE A 94 -11.27 -10.46 -9.26
C ILE A 94 -10.10 -11.11 -8.51
N ALA A 95 -8.91 -10.99 -9.06
CA ALA A 95 -7.70 -11.47 -8.38
C ALA A 95 -7.33 -10.51 -7.25
N VAL A 96 -6.99 -11.05 -6.08
CA VAL A 96 -6.67 -10.26 -4.89
C VAL A 96 -5.42 -10.80 -4.22
N ILE A 97 -4.51 -9.89 -3.87
CA ILE A 97 -3.34 -10.14 -3.02
C ILE A 97 -3.53 -9.34 -1.73
N VAL A 98 -3.34 -10.00 -0.59
CA VAL A 98 -3.43 -9.39 0.73
C VAL A 98 -2.09 -9.56 1.44
N GLU A 99 -1.40 -8.46 1.71
CA GLU A 99 -0.18 -8.44 2.50
C GLU A 99 -0.50 -8.15 3.95
N THR A 100 0.05 -8.95 4.85
CA THR A 100 -0.24 -8.86 6.27
C THR A 100 1.04 -8.80 7.10
N LEU A 101 0.94 -8.16 8.26
CA LEU A 101 1.97 -8.14 9.28
C LEU A 101 1.33 -8.57 10.60
N THR A 102 1.59 -9.78 11.03
CA THR A 102 0.88 -10.42 12.14
C THR A 102 1.82 -11.10 13.13
N ASP A 103 1.39 -11.12 14.38
CA ASP A 103 1.97 -11.91 15.46
C ASP A 103 1.27 -13.28 15.64
N ASN A 104 0.18 -13.52 14.88
CA ASN A 104 -0.59 -14.76 14.97
C ASN A 104 -1.13 -15.18 13.58
N LYS A 105 -0.34 -15.95 12.85
CA LYS A 105 -0.67 -16.43 11.51
C LYS A 105 -1.98 -17.23 11.42
N ASN A 106 -2.34 -17.97 12.47
CA ASN A 106 -3.56 -18.78 12.45
C ASN A 106 -4.82 -17.91 12.57
N ARG A 107 -4.79 -16.88 13.42
CA ARG A 107 -5.84 -15.87 13.53
C ARG A 107 -6.03 -15.17 12.19
N THR A 108 -4.96 -14.64 11.62
CA THR A 108 -4.98 -13.89 10.36
C THR A 108 -5.50 -14.77 9.21
N ALA A 109 -5.00 -16.00 9.07
CA ALA A 109 -5.46 -16.92 8.04
C ALA A 109 -6.97 -17.23 8.16
N SER A 110 -7.46 -17.39 9.39
CA SER A 110 -8.89 -17.63 9.65
C SER A 110 -9.75 -16.42 9.30
N ASN A 111 -9.31 -15.22 9.68
CA ASN A 111 -10.02 -13.98 9.39
C ASN A 111 -10.10 -13.74 7.88
N ILE A 112 -8.96 -13.77 7.19
CA ILE A 112 -8.90 -13.55 5.74
C ILE A 112 -9.78 -14.57 4.99
N ARG A 113 -9.68 -15.86 5.35
CA ARG A 113 -10.54 -16.90 4.76
C ARG A 113 -12.01 -16.61 4.95
N THR A 114 -12.39 -16.18 6.15
CA THR A 114 -13.78 -15.85 6.48
C THR A 114 -14.29 -14.67 5.67
N ILE A 115 -13.46 -13.63 5.47
CA ILE A 115 -13.82 -12.46 4.67
C ILE A 115 -14.04 -12.86 3.21
N PHE A 116 -13.12 -13.64 2.61
CA PHE A 116 -13.29 -14.15 1.26
C PHE A 116 -14.58 -14.95 1.10
N GLN A 117 -14.83 -15.91 2.00
CA GLN A 117 -16.02 -16.78 1.94
C GLN A 117 -17.31 -16.00 2.06
N LYS A 118 -17.41 -15.04 3.00
CA LYS A 118 -18.62 -14.24 3.21
C LYS A 118 -18.96 -13.35 2.01
N SER A 119 -17.96 -12.98 1.24
CA SER A 119 -18.12 -12.14 0.04
C SER A 119 -18.30 -12.97 -1.24
N GLY A 120 -18.45 -14.28 -1.14
CA GLY A 120 -18.63 -15.17 -2.29
C GLY A 120 -17.33 -15.47 -3.06
N GLY A 121 -16.19 -15.10 -2.48
CA GLY A 121 -14.86 -15.38 -3.02
C GLY A 121 -14.23 -16.65 -2.43
N SER A 122 -13.01 -16.92 -2.80
CA SER A 122 -12.22 -18.06 -2.31
C SER A 122 -10.77 -17.70 -2.10
N LEU A 123 -10.24 -18.08 -0.94
CA LEU A 123 -8.82 -17.98 -0.67
C LEU A 123 -8.10 -19.17 -1.36
N GLY A 124 -7.08 -18.85 -2.14
CA GLY A 124 -6.25 -19.81 -2.85
C GLY A 124 -4.95 -20.12 -2.10
N THR A 125 -4.08 -20.83 -2.79
CA THR A 125 -2.69 -21.05 -2.35
C THR A 125 -1.80 -19.89 -2.82
N GLN A 126 -0.63 -19.77 -2.25
CA GLN A 126 0.36 -18.80 -2.71
C GLN A 126 0.69 -19.04 -4.20
N GLY A 127 0.72 -17.98 -5.00
CA GLY A 127 0.89 -18.05 -6.46
C GLY A 127 -0.42 -18.14 -7.25
N SER A 128 -1.58 -18.32 -6.58
CA SER A 128 -2.87 -18.49 -7.29
C SER A 128 -3.37 -17.21 -7.96
N ALA A 129 -3.04 -16.04 -7.43
CA ALA A 129 -3.48 -14.74 -7.96
C ALA A 129 -2.33 -13.87 -8.46
N SER A 130 -1.11 -14.04 -7.92
CA SER A 130 0.03 -13.17 -8.20
C SER A 130 0.51 -13.18 -9.66
N HIS A 131 0.17 -14.22 -10.45
CA HIS A 131 0.45 -14.23 -11.89
C HIS A 131 -0.34 -13.18 -12.69
N ASN A 132 -1.38 -12.58 -12.09
CA ASN A 132 -2.14 -11.46 -12.69
C ASN A 132 -1.50 -10.10 -12.40
N PHE A 133 -0.39 -10.06 -11.69
CA PHE A 133 0.26 -8.84 -11.23
C PHE A 133 1.76 -8.87 -11.55
N GLN A 134 2.35 -7.70 -11.50
CA GLN A 134 3.80 -7.51 -11.46
C GLN A 134 4.17 -6.64 -10.25
N GLN A 135 5.37 -6.80 -9.73
CA GLN A 135 5.89 -5.90 -8.69
C GLN A 135 6.65 -4.76 -9.34
N LEU A 136 6.24 -3.53 -9.01
CA LEU A 136 6.89 -2.31 -9.48
C LEU A 136 7.29 -1.44 -8.28
N GLY A 137 8.30 -0.62 -8.50
CA GLY A 137 8.60 0.51 -7.64
C GLY A 137 7.61 1.64 -7.91
N ILE A 138 6.87 2.06 -6.89
CA ILE A 138 5.88 3.14 -6.95
C ILE A 138 6.35 4.29 -6.07
N ILE A 139 6.46 5.47 -6.68
CA ILE A 139 6.83 6.71 -5.99
C ILE A 139 5.68 7.69 -6.14
N LYS A 140 5.09 8.12 -5.02
CA LYS A 140 3.99 9.08 -5.01
C LYS A 140 4.48 10.44 -4.51
N ILE A 141 4.10 11.49 -5.23
CA ILE A 141 4.52 12.88 -4.99
C ILE A 141 3.26 13.74 -4.93
N ASP A 142 3.15 14.65 -3.96
CA ASP A 142 2.02 15.58 -3.85
C ASP A 142 1.94 16.46 -5.10
N LYS A 143 0.73 16.64 -5.62
CA LYS A 143 0.44 17.47 -6.79
C LYS A 143 0.98 18.90 -6.67
N LYS A 144 1.08 19.41 -5.44
CA LYS A 144 1.55 20.77 -5.16
C LYS A 144 3.06 20.94 -5.33
N GLU A 145 3.83 19.86 -5.33
CA GLU A 145 5.29 19.93 -5.42
C GLU A 145 5.76 20.32 -6.84
N ILE A 146 5.02 19.87 -7.88
CA ILE A 146 5.42 20.03 -9.27
C ILE A 146 4.21 19.95 -10.20
N SER A 147 4.25 20.62 -11.35
CA SER A 147 3.19 20.57 -12.37
C SER A 147 3.27 19.27 -13.20
N ASP A 148 2.11 18.91 -13.82
CA ASP A 148 1.96 17.70 -14.66
C ASP A 148 3.01 17.63 -15.80
N GLU A 149 3.26 18.77 -16.45
CA GLU A 149 4.22 18.84 -17.55
C GLU A 149 5.65 18.56 -17.07
N LYS A 150 6.05 19.22 -15.96
CA LYS A 150 7.41 19.11 -15.43
C LYS A 150 7.68 17.74 -14.79
N ILE A 151 6.69 17.11 -14.17
CA ILE A 151 6.89 15.80 -13.56
C ILE A 151 7.11 14.73 -14.62
N LEU A 152 6.47 14.83 -15.78
CA LEU A 152 6.66 13.89 -16.88
C LEU A 152 8.10 13.90 -17.39
N ASP A 153 8.64 15.12 -17.66
CA ASP A 153 10.03 15.27 -18.10
C ASP A 153 11.00 14.75 -17.03
N LEU A 154 10.77 15.12 -15.77
CA LEU A 154 11.60 14.69 -14.66
C LEU A 154 11.57 13.18 -14.43
N ALA A 155 10.41 12.53 -14.61
CA ALA A 155 10.27 11.09 -14.50
C ALA A 155 11.10 10.36 -15.58
N ILE A 156 11.01 10.83 -16.83
CA ILE A 156 11.79 10.29 -17.94
C ILE A 156 13.30 10.43 -17.67
N GLU A 157 13.74 11.63 -17.28
CA GLU A 157 15.16 11.90 -16.95
C GLU A 157 15.65 11.07 -15.75
N SER A 158 14.73 10.73 -14.84
CA SER A 158 15.07 9.94 -13.65
C SER A 158 15.13 8.43 -13.92
N GLY A 159 14.71 7.96 -15.10
CA GLY A 159 14.72 6.56 -15.49
C GLY A 159 13.46 5.81 -15.09
N ALA A 160 12.33 6.50 -14.99
CA ALA A 160 11.04 5.88 -14.75
C ALA A 160 10.48 5.22 -16.02
N ASP A 161 9.69 4.16 -15.84
CA ASP A 161 8.99 3.47 -16.94
C ASP A 161 7.68 4.19 -17.30
N GLU A 162 6.93 4.67 -16.28
CA GLU A 162 5.63 5.32 -16.45
C GLU A 162 5.45 6.47 -15.45
N CYS A 163 4.64 7.45 -15.83
CA CYS A 163 4.26 8.58 -14.97
C CYS A 163 2.77 8.90 -15.13
N PHE A 164 2.03 8.87 -14.03
CA PHE A 164 0.61 9.19 -14.00
C PHE A 164 0.36 10.41 -13.12
N SER A 165 -0.52 11.29 -13.57
CA SER A 165 -0.95 12.46 -12.80
C SER A 165 -2.42 12.32 -12.42
N TYR A 166 -2.68 12.27 -11.12
CA TYR A 166 -4.02 12.21 -10.54
C TYR A 166 -4.43 13.57 -9.97
N GLU A 167 -5.60 13.65 -9.38
CA GLU A 167 -6.12 14.90 -8.82
C GLU A 167 -5.26 15.42 -7.66
N GLU A 168 -4.81 14.52 -6.78
CA GLU A 168 -4.09 14.91 -5.56
C GLU A 168 -2.58 14.58 -5.60
N HIS A 169 -2.12 13.70 -6.47
CA HIS A 169 -0.72 13.28 -6.53
C HIS A 169 -0.28 12.85 -7.93
N HIS A 170 1.03 12.79 -8.12
CA HIS A 170 1.68 12.10 -9.22
C HIS A 170 2.14 10.73 -8.75
N GLU A 171 2.05 9.73 -9.62
CA GLU A 171 2.56 8.38 -9.41
C GLU A 171 3.59 8.05 -10.49
N ILE A 172 4.81 7.73 -10.05
CA ILE A 172 5.91 7.34 -10.91
C ILE A 172 6.15 5.85 -10.70
N GLN A 173 6.19 5.11 -11.80
CA GLN A 173 6.42 3.67 -11.79
C GLN A 173 7.78 3.35 -12.43
N CYS A 174 8.48 2.40 -11.83
CA CYS A 174 9.76 1.92 -12.34
C CYS A 174 9.97 0.44 -11.97
N GLN A 175 10.99 -0.17 -12.54
CA GLN A 175 11.41 -1.50 -12.11
C GLN A 175 11.71 -1.52 -10.61
N MET A 176 11.33 -2.59 -9.94
CA MET A 176 11.53 -2.76 -8.49
C MET A 176 12.99 -2.55 -8.07
N SER A 177 13.96 -3.00 -8.88
CA SER A 177 15.39 -2.83 -8.63
C SER A 177 15.87 -1.38 -8.71
N GLU A 178 15.16 -0.54 -9.47
CA GLU A 178 15.56 0.83 -9.78
C GLU A 178 14.93 1.89 -8.89
N ILE A 179 14.00 1.51 -8.00
CA ILE A 179 13.20 2.46 -7.21
C ILE A 179 14.05 3.48 -6.43
N TYR A 180 15.19 3.04 -5.88
CA TYR A 180 16.09 3.93 -5.12
C TYR A 180 16.88 4.84 -6.02
N ASN A 181 17.28 4.38 -7.21
CA ASN A 181 17.99 5.19 -8.21
C ASN A 181 17.07 6.28 -8.76
N VAL A 182 15.84 5.89 -9.16
CA VAL A 182 14.82 6.83 -9.64
C VAL A 182 14.50 7.85 -8.56
N LYS A 183 14.24 7.41 -7.32
CA LYS A 183 14.00 8.31 -6.19
C LYS A 183 15.13 9.30 -5.98
N LYS A 184 16.38 8.83 -5.96
CA LYS A 184 17.57 9.68 -5.78
C LYS A 184 17.69 10.75 -6.86
N ASN A 185 17.29 10.44 -8.09
CA ASN A 185 17.28 11.43 -9.17
C ASN A 185 16.17 12.46 -8.97
N LEU A 186 14.97 12.01 -8.57
CA LEU A 186 13.86 12.90 -8.25
C LEU A 186 14.15 13.82 -7.06
N GLU A 187 14.87 13.35 -6.03
CA GLU A 187 15.27 14.12 -4.85
C GLU A 187 16.12 15.35 -5.14
N LYS A 188 16.68 15.47 -6.35
CA LYS A 188 17.42 16.68 -6.79
C LYS A 188 16.50 17.90 -6.94
N ILE A 189 15.20 17.67 -7.16
CA ILE A 189 14.19 18.69 -7.43
C ILE A 189 13.02 18.58 -6.45
N ILE A 190 12.58 17.37 -6.13
CA ILE A 190 11.45 17.09 -5.26
C ILE A 190 11.92 16.93 -3.82
N VAL A 191 11.27 17.64 -2.90
CA VAL A 191 11.58 17.59 -1.45
C VAL A 191 10.66 16.63 -0.71
N ASN A 192 9.36 16.68 -1.00
CA ASN A 192 8.37 15.93 -0.26
C ASN A 192 7.77 14.81 -1.12
N PHE A 193 7.95 13.59 -0.65
CA PHE A 193 7.36 12.38 -1.23
C PHE A 193 6.25 11.87 -0.31
N ILE A 194 5.13 11.46 -0.87
CA ILE A 194 4.04 10.83 -0.10
C ILE A 194 4.45 9.43 0.31
N SER A 195 4.90 8.61 -0.66
CA SER A 195 5.38 7.26 -0.41
C SER A 195 6.44 6.83 -1.42
N THR A 196 7.18 5.79 -1.08
CA THR A 196 8.16 5.12 -1.94
C THR A 196 8.12 3.64 -1.56
N GLU A 197 7.40 2.84 -2.33
CA GLU A 197 7.05 1.47 -1.97
C GLU A 197 7.11 0.55 -3.19
N ILE A 198 7.23 -0.76 -2.93
CA ILE A 198 7.06 -1.77 -3.96
C ILE A 198 5.62 -2.24 -3.88
N GLU A 199 4.88 -2.11 -4.97
CA GLU A 199 3.46 -2.47 -5.03
C GLU A 199 3.21 -3.57 -6.07
N TRP A 200 2.12 -4.32 -5.90
CA TRP A 200 1.60 -5.26 -6.89
C TRP A 200 0.67 -4.52 -7.84
N VAL A 201 1.10 -4.35 -9.08
CA VAL A 201 0.36 -3.67 -10.13
C VAL A 201 -0.27 -4.71 -11.05
N PRO A 202 -1.59 -4.67 -11.31
CA PRO A 202 -2.25 -5.65 -12.17
C PRO A 202 -1.78 -5.52 -13.62
N LEU A 203 -1.51 -6.67 -14.26
CA LEU A 203 -1.18 -6.76 -15.68
C LEU A 203 -2.41 -6.48 -16.55
N ASN A 204 -3.58 -6.91 -16.09
CA ASN A 204 -4.86 -6.70 -16.75
C ASN A 204 -5.92 -6.37 -15.72
N SER A 205 -6.81 -5.44 -16.06
CA SER A 205 -7.94 -5.06 -15.21
C SER A 205 -9.20 -5.84 -15.59
N VAL A 206 -9.99 -6.21 -14.58
CA VAL A 206 -11.32 -6.80 -14.74
C VAL A 206 -12.36 -5.72 -14.55
N GLU A 207 -13.11 -5.41 -15.59
CA GLU A 207 -14.26 -4.52 -15.50
C GLU A 207 -15.43 -5.24 -14.84
N VAL A 208 -16.08 -4.57 -13.88
CA VAL A 208 -17.20 -5.13 -13.15
C VAL A 208 -18.48 -4.36 -13.41
N ASN A 209 -19.61 -5.07 -13.38
CA ASN A 209 -20.92 -4.45 -13.55
C ASN A 209 -21.23 -3.48 -12.41
N LYS A 210 -21.98 -2.42 -12.73
CA LYS A 210 -22.37 -1.39 -11.75
C LYS A 210 -23.09 -1.99 -10.54
N ASP A 211 -23.91 -3.02 -10.75
CA ASP A 211 -24.70 -3.67 -9.70
C ASP A 211 -23.83 -4.41 -8.66
N ASN A 212 -22.64 -4.85 -9.05
CA ASN A 212 -21.71 -5.60 -8.20
C ASN A 212 -20.60 -4.72 -7.60
N LYS A 213 -20.54 -3.44 -8.00
CA LYS A 213 -19.51 -2.51 -7.57
C LYS A 213 -19.48 -2.34 -6.04
N ASP A 214 -20.64 -2.14 -5.43
CA ASP A 214 -20.72 -1.89 -3.98
C ASP A 214 -20.28 -3.13 -3.19
N SER A 215 -20.65 -4.34 -3.62
CA SER A 215 -20.23 -5.57 -2.95
C SER A 215 -18.73 -5.82 -3.03
N ILE A 216 -18.10 -5.43 -4.15
CA ILE A 216 -16.65 -5.54 -4.32
C ILE A 216 -15.93 -4.51 -3.46
N VAL A 217 -16.45 -3.27 -3.43
CA VAL A 217 -15.91 -2.22 -2.56
C VAL A 217 -15.98 -2.64 -1.10
N ASP A 218 -17.13 -3.11 -0.62
CA ASP A 218 -17.31 -3.60 0.75
C ASP A 218 -16.36 -4.77 1.09
N PHE A 219 -16.13 -5.68 0.15
CA PHE A 219 -15.18 -6.78 0.31
C PHE A 219 -13.75 -6.28 0.51
N LEU A 220 -13.29 -5.38 -0.38
CA LEU A 220 -11.93 -4.84 -0.30
C LEU A 220 -11.75 -3.97 0.94
N GLU A 221 -12.75 -3.15 1.30
CA GLU A 221 -12.73 -2.38 2.55
C GLU A 221 -12.70 -3.28 3.79
N THR A 222 -13.46 -4.38 3.79
CA THR A 222 -13.47 -5.35 4.91
C THR A 222 -12.10 -6.01 5.08
N LEU A 223 -11.41 -6.34 3.99
CA LEU A 223 -10.03 -6.84 4.04
C LEU A 223 -9.08 -5.79 4.63
N GLU A 224 -9.17 -4.54 4.16
CA GLU A 224 -8.34 -3.46 4.67
C GLU A 224 -8.65 -3.08 6.13
N GLU A 225 -9.86 -3.38 6.60
CA GLU A 225 -10.25 -3.14 7.98
C GLU A 225 -9.67 -4.15 8.98
N ASP A 226 -9.15 -5.29 8.54
CA ASP A 226 -8.47 -6.23 9.44
C ASP A 226 -7.15 -5.61 9.95
N ASP A 227 -6.91 -5.73 11.25
CA ASP A 227 -5.76 -5.09 11.92
C ASP A 227 -4.41 -5.66 11.51
N ASP A 228 -4.37 -6.89 10.99
CA ASP A 228 -3.14 -7.54 10.52
C ASP A 228 -2.86 -7.26 9.04
N VAL A 229 -3.84 -6.78 8.28
CA VAL A 229 -3.68 -6.45 6.86
C VAL A 229 -2.96 -5.11 6.72
N GLN A 230 -1.88 -5.10 5.96
CA GLN A 230 -1.15 -3.89 5.59
C GLN A 230 -1.65 -3.32 4.26
N ASN A 231 -1.62 -4.14 3.21
CA ASN A 231 -2.01 -3.75 1.86
C ASN A 231 -2.96 -4.77 1.24
N VAL A 232 -3.88 -4.28 0.41
CA VAL A 232 -4.76 -5.08 -0.43
C VAL A 232 -4.61 -4.62 -1.87
N TYR A 233 -4.26 -5.53 -2.76
CA TYR A 233 -4.12 -5.28 -4.18
C TYR A 233 -5.15 -6.08 -4.95
N SER A 234 -5.75 -5.47 -5.96
CA SER A 234 -6.78 -6.09 -6.76
C SER A 234 -6.65 -5.68 -8.22
N ASN A 235 -7.04 -6.55 -9.13
CA ASN A 235 -7.10 -6.25 -10.55
C ASN A 235 -8.48 -5.69 -10.99
N VAL A 236 -9.33 -5.27 -10.06
CA VAL A 236 -10.63 -4.69 -10.39
C VAL A 236 -10.48 -3.30 -11.02
N SER A 237 -11.22 -3.06 -12.11
CA SER A 237 -11.49 -1.74 -12.66
C SER A 237 -12.93 -1.36 -12.33
N LEU A 238 -13.10 -0.33 -11.50
CA LEU A 238 -14.43 0.12 -11.07
C LEU A 238 -15.10 1.08 -12.08
N GLY A 239 -14.54 1.19 -13.30
CA GLY A 239 -15.01 2.09 -14.33
C GLY A 239 -14.81 3.56 -13.95
N GLY A 240 -14.38 4.41 -14.89
CA GLY A 240 -14.22 5.84 -14.63
C GLY A 240 -15.54 6.50 -14.22
N ILE A 241 -15.45 7.39 -13.24
CA ILE A 241 -16.42 8.49 -13.07
C ILE A 241 -16.05 9.57 -14.05
#